data_aff842972e7e03ba273bdb07f3be4ca5
#
_entry.id   aff842972e7e03ba273bdb07f3be4ca5
#
_cell.length_a   1.000
_cell.length_b   1.000
_cell.length_c   1.000
_cell.angle_alpha   90.00
_cell.angle_beta   90.00
_cell.angle_gamma   90.00
#
_symmetry.space_group_name_H-M   'P 1'
#
loop_
_entity.id
_entity.type
_entity.pdbx_description
1 polymer ?
#
loop_
_entity_poly.entity_id
_entity_poly.type
_entity_poly.pdbx_seq_one_letter_code
_entity_poly.pdbx_strand_id
1 'polypeptide(L)'
;IPLVPVAGLRENLGSIAARFYGDATRNLRVIGVTGTNGKTSTVQLLAQALCALGRKPATIGTLGSGLHGHIDAGERTTPDAISVQRLMADFRDAGASDVAMEVSSHALSQARVAGVHFHLAVFTNLTRDHLDYHGDMQSYANAKQGLFRMPGLAAAAINLDDECGRRFFSELPAGVSAIGFGIEHADASVRASRIEAR
;
A
#
# COMPACT_ATOMS: atom_id res chain seq x y z
N ILE A 1 1.42 37.33 7.58
CA ILE A 1 1.94 35.97 7.35
C ILE A 1 2.34 35.88 5.90
N PRO A 2 3.58 35.48 5.57
CA PRO A 2 4.00 35.28 4.19
C PRO A 2 3.11 34.22 3.51
N LEU A 3 2.60 34.51 2.33
CA LEU A 3 1.84 33.57 1.50
C LEU A 3 2.76 33.03 0.40
N VAL A 4 2.88 31.70 0.33
CA VAL A 4 3.63 31.02 -0.74
C VAL A 4 2.64 30.25 -1.59
N PRO A 5 2.36 30.67 -2.85
CA PRO A 5 1.51 29.91 -3.74
C PRO A 5 2.25 28.63 -4.21
N VAL A 6 1.55 27.50 -4.15
CA VAL A 6 2.07 26.19 -4.60
C VAL A 6 1.16 25.67 -5.70
N ALA A 7 1.68 25.54 -6.92
CA ALA A 7 0.97 24.89 -8.01
C ALA A 7 0.84 23.39 -7.72
N GLY A 8 -0.33 22.79 -8.02
CA GLY A 8 -0.57 21.36 -7.76
C GLY A 8 -0.46 21.01 -6.27
N LEU A 9 -1.00 21.84 -5.38
CA LEU A 9 -0.85 21.65 -3.93
C LEU A 9 -1.31 20.27 -3.48
N ARG A 10 -2.36 19.73 -4.06
CA ARG A 10 -2.88 18.38 -3.70
C ARG A 10 -1.84 17.31 -3.93
N GLU A 11 -1.21 17.30 -5.10
CA GLU A 11 -0.20 16.33 -5.51
C GLU A 11 1.10 16.47 -4.69
N ASN A 12 1.40 17.69 -4.26
CA ASN A 12 2.61 18.02 -3.50
C ASN A 12 2.42 17.95 -1.98
N LEU A 13 1.17 17.89 -1.49
CA LEU A 13 0.87 17.98 -0.06
C LEU A 13 1.55 16.86 0.73
N GLY A 14 1.55 15.63 0.21
CA GLY A 14 2.19 14.49 0.86
C GLY A 14 3.71 14.66 0.96
N SER A 15 4.36 15.17 -0.07
CA SER A 15 5.81 15.44 -0.07
C SER A 15 6.17 16.60 0.87
N ILE A 16 5.33 17.64 0.96
CA ILE A 16 5.50 18.73 1.91
C ILE A 16 5.36 18.19 3.34
N ALA A 17 4.34 17.39 3.60
CA ALA A 17 4.13 16.77 4.90
C ALA A 17 5.27 15.79 5.26
N ALA A 18 5.73 14.96 4.32
CA ALA A 18 6.87 14.07 4.52
C ALA A 18 8.09 14.85 5.01
N ARG A 19 8.43 15.94 4.33
CA ARG A 19 9.54 16.81 4.73
C ARG A 19 9.33 17.45 6.11
N PHE A 20 8.11 17.89 6.41
CA PHE A 20 7.77 18.47 7.72
C PHE A 20 7.95 17.45 8.86
N TYR A 21 7.56 16.19 8.64
CA TYR A 21 7.68 15.09 9.60
C TYR A 21 9.01 14.32 9.51
N GLY A 22 10.02 14.86 8.79
CA GLY A 22 11.37 14.31 8.75
C GLY A 22 11.51 13.04 7.91
N ASP A 23 10.77 12.93 6.81
CA ASP A 23 10.86 11.82 5.83
C ASP A 23 10.85 10.42 6.49
N ALA A 24 9.96 10.21 7.45
CA ALA A 24 9.93 9.03 8.31
C ALA A 24 9.93 7.70 7.52
N THR A 25 9.30 7.68 6.35
CA THR A 25 9.20 6.47 5.51
C THR A 25 10.54 5.99 4.92
N ARG A 26 11.60 6.81 4.97
CA ARG A 26 12.96 6.37 4.60
C ARG A 26 13.58 5.44 5.65
N ASN A 27 13.12 5.51 6.88
CA ASN A 27 13.62 4.71 8.01
C ASN A 27 12.67 3.54 8.35
N LEU A 28 11.59 3.38 7.60
CA LEU A 28 10.58 2.34 7.77
C LEU A 28 10.52 1.48 6.50
N ARG A 29 10.32 0.18 6.64
CA ARG A 29 9.93 -0.64 5.49
C ARG A 29 8.43 -0.58 5.31
N VAL A 30 7.98 0.23 4.35
CA VAL A 30 6.55 0.41 4.08
C VAL A 30 6.09 -0.59 3.03
N ILE A 31 5.05 -1.35 3.36
CA ILE A 31 4.39 -2.33 2.51
C ILE A 31 3.00 -1.79 2.17
N GLY A 32 2.76 -1.45 0.92
CA GLY A 32 1.47 -1.00 0.43
C GLY A 32 0.66 -2.16 -0.15
N VAL A 33 -0.57 -2.35 0.31
CA VAL A 33 -1.47 -3.40 -0.19
C VAL A 33 -2.66 -2.76 -0.90
N THR A 34 -2.82 -3.07 -2.18
CA THR A 34 -3.95 -2.63 -3.00
C THR A 34 -4.70 -3.81 -3.60
N GLY A 35 -5.92 -3.56 -4.03
CA GLY A 35 -6.84 -4.53 -4.61
C GLY A 35 -8.29 -4.18 -4.28
N THR A 36 -9.26 -4.92 -4.81
CA THR A 36 -10.66 -4.74 -4.42
C THR A 36 -10.91 -5.37 -3.06
N ASN A 37 -10.60 -6.64 -2.90
CA ASN A 37 -10.85 -7.43 -1.69
C ASN A 37 -9.52 -7.92 -1.08
N GLY A 38 -9.54 -8.27 0.21
CA GLY A 38 -8.43 -8.91 0.89
C GLY A 38 -7.33 -7.96 1.42
N LYS A 39 -7.42 -6.65 1.20
CA LYS A 39 -6.42 -5.68 1.70
C LYS A 39 -6.22 -5.78 3.20
N THR A 40 -7.31 -5.66 3.96
CA THR A 40 -7.29 -5.70 5.44
C THR A 40 -6.70 -7.01 5.96
N SER A 41 -7.18 -8.15 5.44
CA SER A 41 -6.66 -9.47 5.84
C SER A 41 -5.17 -9.59 5.53
N THR A 42 -4.73 -9.15 4.35
CA THR A 42 -3.32 -9.19 3.96
C THR A 42 -2.46 -8.31 4.87
N VAL A 43 -2.90 -7.08 5.18
CA VAL A 43 -2.19 -6.17 6.10
C VAL A 43 -2.05 -6.80 7.48
N GLN A 44 -3.11 -7.38 8.02
CA GLN A 44 -3.08 -8.01 9.34
C GLN A 44 -2.20 -9.27 9.37
N LEU A 45 -2.28 -10.12 8.34
CA LEU A 45 -1.43 -11.32 8.22
C LEU A 45 0.05 -10.96 8.07
N LEU A 46 0.37 -9.92 7.29
CA LEU A 46 1.74 -9.40 7.17
C LEU A 46 2.25 -8.90 8.53
N ALA A 47 1.46 -8.12 9.26
CA ALA A 47 1.84 -7.65 10.58
C ALA A 47 2.08 -8.80 11.56
N GLN A 48 1.22 -9.83 11.58
CA GLN A 48 1.41 -11.02 12.39
C GLN A 48 2.69 -11.77 12.02
N ALA A 49 2.93 -11.99 10.72
CA ALA A 49 4.13 -12.67 10.24
C ALA A 49 5.42 -11.91 10.59
N LEU A 50 5.41 -10.59 10.42
CA LEU A 50 6.53 -9.73 10.80
C LEU A 50 6.79 -9.78 12.31
N CYS A 51 5.74 -9.76 13.12
CA CYS A 51 5.84 -9.89 14.57
C CYS A 51 6.43 -11.26 14.97
N ALA A 52 5.99 -12.36 14.33
CA ALA A 52 6.55 -13.68 14.55
C ALA A 52 8.04 -13.80 14.18
N LEU A 53 8.51 -12.94 13.27
CA LEU A 53 9.92 -12.80 12.91
C LEU A 53 10.71 -11.87 13.86
N GLY A 54 10.13 -11.48 15.01
CA GLY A 54 10.77 -10.59 16.00
C GLY A 54 10.84 -9.12 15.58
N ARG A 55 10.04 -8.71 14.58
CA ARG A 55 9.98 -7.33 14.12
C ARG A 55 8.89 -6.55 14.86
N LYS A 56 8.92 -5.23 14.76
CA LYS A 56 7.91 -4.35 15.37
C LYS A 56 7.10 -3.66 14.27
N PRO A 57 6.06 -4.32 13.73
CA PRO A 57 5.24 -3.74 12.69
C PRO A 57 4.18 -2.78 13.23
N ALA A 58 3.84 -1.77 12.42
CA ALA A 58 2.63 -0.97 12.54
C ALA A 58 1.69 -1.24 11.37
N THR A 59 0.42 -0.90 11.51
CA THR A 59 -0.59 -1.02 10.45
C THR A 59 -1.36 0.28 10.24
N ILE A 60 -1.80 0.51 9.00
CA ILE A 60 -2.76 1.55 8.63
C ILE A 60 -3.82 0.89 7.74
N GLY A 61 -5.08 0.97 8.11
CA GLY A 61 -6.14 0.35 7.33
C GLY A 61 -7.53 0.55 7.88
N THR A 62 -8.46 -0.24 7.37
CA THR A 62 -9.89 -0.17 7.74
C THR A 62 -10.14 -0.43 9.23
N LEU A 63 -9.33 -1.25 9.87
CA LEU A 63 -9.44 -1.51 11.31
C LEU A 63 -8.85 -0.37 12.17
N GLY A 64 -8.17 0.58 11.53
CA GLY A 64 -7.51 1.69 12.21
C GLY A 64 -5.99 1.72 11.96
N SER A 65 -5.27 2.42 12.83
CA SER A 65 -3.84 2.64 12.69
C SER A 65 -3.13 2.53 14.03
N GLY A 66 -1.97 1.87 14.06
CA GLY A 66 -1.20 1.70 15.29
C GLY A 66 -0.11 0.64 15.18
N LEU A 67 0.66 0.47 16.24
CA LEU A 67 1.54 -0.68 16.39
C LEU A 67 0.70 -1.96 16.45
N HIS A 68 1.22 -3.05 15.89
CA HIS A 68 0.52 -4.34 15.96
C HIS A 68 0.17 -4.73 17.41
N GLY A 69 -1.11 -5.00 17.67
CA GLY A 69 -1.65 -5.24 19.02
C GLY A 69 -2.20 -3.99 19.74
N HIS A 70 -1.97 -2.79 19.23
CA HIS A 70 -2.47 -1.52 19.77
C HIS A 70 -2.91 -0.61 18.64
N ILE A 71 -4.13 -0.83 18.13
CA ILE A 71 -4.67 -0.12 16.96
C ILE A 71 -5.80 0.80 17.43
N ASP A 72 -5.66 2.08 17.13
CA ASP A 72 -6.70 3.07 17.33
C ASP A 72 -7.62 3.12 16.10
N ALA A 73 -8.93 3.16 16.32
CA ALA A 73 -9.91 3.24 15.24
C ALA A 73 -9.69 4.47 14.35
N GLY A 74 -9.83 4.29 13.05
CA GLY A 74 -9.67 5.34 12.06
C GLY A 74 -10.96 5.59 11.28
N GLU A 75 -11.12 6.78 10.70
CA GLU A 75 -12.29 7.12 9.89
C GLU A 75 -12.21 6.58 8.45
N ARG A 76 -11.03 6.26 7.96
CA ARG A 76 -10.77 5.89 6.56
C ARG A 76 -9.78 4.77 6.44
N THR A 77 -10.00 3.89 5.47
CA THR A 77 -9.05 2.82 5.11
C THR A 77 -7.65 3.35 4.82
N THR A 78 -7.55 4.48 4.11
CA THR A 78 -6.30 5.20 3.88
C THR A 78 -6.53 6.66 4.25
N PRO A 79 -5.89 7.20 5.28
CA PRO A 79 -6.05 8.58 5.70
C PRO A 79 -5.62 9.60 4.63
N ASP A 80 -5.82 10.89 4.90
CA ASP A 80 -5.28 11.96 4.05
C ASP A 80 -3.74 12.04 4.10
N ALA A 81 -3.16 12.79 3.16
CA ALA A 81 -1.71 12.82 2.97
C ALA A 81 -0.94 13.34 4.20
N ILE A 82 -1.48 14.30 4.93
CA ILE A 82 -0.83 14.84 6.14
C ILE A 82 -0.89 13.81 7.27
N SER A 83 -2.07 13.23 7.48
CA SER A 83 -2.28 12.20 8.50
C SER A 83 -1.43 10.95 8.25
N VAL A 84 -1.27 10.51 6.99
CA VAL A 84 -0.37 9.41 6.65
C VAL A 84 1.06 9.73 7.08
N GLN A 85 1.60 10.90 6.73
CA GLN A 85 2.98 11.25 7.08
C GLN A 85 3.20 11.43 8.59
N ARG A 86 2.20 11.98 9.31
CA ARG A 86 2.22 12.06 10.77
C ARG A 86 2.28 10.68 11.39
N LEU A 87 1.38 9.76 10.99
CA LEU A 87 1.37 8.38 11.48
C LEU A 87 2.71 7.67 11.23
N MET A 88 3.32 7.87 10.05
CA MET A 88 4.63 7.30 9.76
C MET A 88 5.72 7.83 10.72
N ALA A 89 5.68 9.12 11.05
CA ALA A 89 6.60 9.70 12.04
C ALA A 89 6.34 9.14 13.45
N ASP A 90 5.09 9.07 13.86
CA ASP A 90 4.69 8.52 15.17
C ASP A 90 5.15 7.04 15.29
N PHE A 91 5.01 6.25 14.24
CA PHE A 91 5.46 4.84 14.23
C PHE A 91 6.98 4.74 14.28
N ARG A 92 7.71 5.56 13.50
CA ARG A 92 9.17 5.62 13.58
C ARG A 92 9.64 5.94 15.01
N ASP A 93 9.04 6.96 15.62
CA ASP A 93 9.43 7.45 16.94
C ASP A 93 9.04 6.44 18.04
N ALA A 94 7.99 5.66 17.82
CA ALA A 94 7.63 4.51 18.64
C ALA A 94 8.53 3.27 18.39
N GLY A 95 9.51 3.36 17.47
CA GLY A 95 10.46 2.29 17.17
C GLY A 95 9.91 1.18 16.29
N ALA A 96 8.88 1.44 15.47
CA ALA A 96 8.45 0.50 14.45
C ALA A 96 9.57 0.25 13.43
N SER A 97 9.65 -0.96 12.91
CA SER A 97 10.59 -1.33 11.83
C SER A 97 9.92 -1.44 10.48
N ASP A 98 8.61 -1.73 10.48
CA ASP A 98 7.79 -1.96 9.29
C ASP A 98 6.42 -1.32 9.44
N VAL A 99 5.83 -0.94 8.32
CA VAL A 99 4.44 -0.50 8.25
C VAL A 99 3.75 -1.25 7.11
N ALA A 100 2.72 -2.03 7.42
CA ALA A 100 1.81 -2.58 6.43
C ALA A 100 0.58 -1.69 6.32
N MET A 101 0.28 -1.17 5.11
CA MET A 101 -0.85 -0.27 4.94
C MET A 101 -1.75 -0.62 3.77
N GLU A 102 -3.05 -0.45 3.99
CA GLU A 102 -4.04 -0.50 2.91
C GLU A 102 -3.93 0.75 2.04
N VAL A 103 -3.78 0.56 0.73
CA VAL A 103 -3.74 1.65 -0.25
C VAL A 103 -4.95 1.53 -1.17
N SER A 104 -5.99 2.30 -0.88
CA SER A 104 -7.21 2.32 -1.70
C SER A 104 -6.98 3.02 -3.04
N SER A 105 -7.79 2.69 -4.05
CA SER A 105 -7.76 3.37 -5.35
C SER A 105 -8.07 4.87 -5.22
N HIS A 106 -8.98 5.24 -4.32
CA HIS A 106 -9.26 6.64 -3.99
C HIS A 106 -8.01 7.35 -3.43
N ALA A 107 -7.26 6.68 -2.54
CA ALA A 107 -6.04 7.25 -1.99
C ALA A 107 -4.99 7.51 -3.06
N LEU A 108 -4.83 6.60 -4.02
CA LEU A 108 -3.93 6.76 -5.16
C LEU A 108 -4.39 7.91 -6.07
N SER A 109 -5.67 7.94 -6.47
CA SER A 109 -6.23 9.00 -7.31
C SER A 109 -6.20 10.38 -6.64
N GLN A 110 -6.25 10.43 -5.32
CA GLN A 110 -6.25 11.67 -4.54
C GLN A 110 -4.88 12.04 -3.99
N ALA A 111 -3.81 11.35 -4.42
CA ALA A 111 -2.44 11.58 -3.96
C ALA A 111 -2.24 11.50 -2.43
N ARG A 112 -3.11 10.75 -1.70
CA ARG A 112 -3.03 10.64 -0.24
C ARG A 112 -1.77 9.94 0.26
N VAL A 113 -1.13 9.15 -0.60
CA VAL A 113 0.13 8.44 -0.30
C VAL A 113 1.33 9.07 -1.03
N ALA A 114 1.18 10.29 -1.57
CA ALA A 114 2.30 11.04 -2.11
C ALA A 114 3.37 11.26 -1.03
N GLY A 115 4.65 11.14 -1.41
CA GLY A 115 5.77 11.27 -0.47
C GLY A 115 5.99 10.05 0.44
N VAL A 116 5.21 8.97 0.30
CA VAL A 116 5.49 7.69 0.97
C VAL A 116 6.50 6.90 0.14
N HIS A 117 7.59 6.47 0.76
CA HIS A 117 8.57 5.55 0.15
C HIS A 117 8.14 4.11 0.41
N PHE A 118 7.49 3.50 -0.59
CA PHE A 118 7.11 2.09 -0.51
C PHE A 118 8.31 1.20 -0.82
N HIS A 119 8.56 0.24 0.07
CA HIS A 119 9.56 -0.81 -0.14
C HIS A 119 8.98 -1.98 -0.93
N LEU A 120 7.74 -2.35 -0.64
CA LEU A 120 7.01 -3.44 -1.28
C LEU A 120 5.58 -2.99 -1.62
N ALA A 121 5.10 -3.31 -2.81
CA ALA A 121 3.71 -3.19 -3.21
C ALA A 121 3.08 -4.57 -3.40
N VAL A 122 1.86 -4.75 -2.90
CA VAL A 122 1.11 -6.01 -3.01
C VAL A 122 -0.20 -5.76 -3.76
N PHE A 123 -0.50 -6.61 -4.74
CA PHE A 123 -1.78 -6.63 -5.44
C PHE A 123 -2.55 -7.90 -5.14
N THR A 124 -3.76 -7.77 -4.62
CA THR A 124 -4.60 -8.92 -4.26
C THR A 124 -5.52 -9.35 -5.40
N ASN A 125 -6.37 -8.47 -5.89
CA ASN A 125 -7.33 -8.75 -6.99
C ASN A 125 -8.01 -7.47 -7.49
N LEU A 126 -8.68 -7.56 -8.63
CA LEU A 126 -9.57 -6.53 -9.15
C LEU A 126 -10.92 -7.14 -9.54
N THR A 127 -11.97 -6.75 -8.83
CA THR A 127 -13.36 -7.05 -9.16
C THR A 127 -14.16 -5.77 -9.30
N ARG A 128 -15.38 -5.83 -9.84
CA ARG A 128 -16.22 -4.65 -10.04
C ARG A 128 -16.58 -3.98 -8.73
N ASP A 129 -16.09 -2.74 -8.53
CA ASP A 129 -16.35 -1.89 -7.38
C ASP A 129 -16.02 -0.44 -7.71
N HIS A 130 -16.52 0.52 -6.95
CA HIS A 130 -16.17 1.95 -7.03
C HIS A 130 -16.28 2.60 -8.42
N LEU A 131 -17.17 2.09 -9.30
CA LEU A 131 -17.36 2.65 -10.65
C LEU A 131 -18.08 3.99 -10.63
N ASP A 132 -18.81 4.30 -9.57
CA ASP A 132 -19.38 5.63 -9.28
C ASP A 132 -18.31 6.72 -9.19
N TYR A 133 -17.12 6.36 -8.69
CA TYR A 133 -15.97 7.26 -8.57
C TYR A 133 -15.02 7.21 -9.77
N HIS A 134 -14.69 6.02 -10.28
CA HIS A 134 -13.69 5.83 -11.32
C HIS A 134 -14.25 5.88 -12.75
N GLY A 135 -15.56 5.77 -12.90
CA GLY A 135 -16.27 5.74 -14.19
C GLY A 135 -16.27 4.37 -14.85
N ASP A 136 -15.12 3.74 -15.00
CA ASP A 136 -14.97 2.42 -15.64
C ASP A 136 -13.89 1.55 -14.95
N MET A 137 -13.88 0.25 -15.34
CA MET A 137 -12.93 -0.73 -14.80
C MET A 137 -11.47 -0.44 -15.18
N GLN A 138 -11.24 0.15 -16.34
CA GLN A 138 -9.89 0.49 -16.79
C GLN A 138 -9.30 1.62 -15.94
N SER A 139 -10.07 2.68 -15.70
CA SER A 139 -9.68 3.80 -14.83
C SER A 139 -9.45 3.32 -13.39
N TYR A 140 -10.30 2.41 -12.90
CA TYR A 140 -10.13 1.79 -11.59
C TYR A 140 -8.85 0.96 -11.48
N ALA A 141 -8.56 0.14 -12.50
CA ALA A 141 -7.32 -0.63 -12.58
C ALA A 141 -6.08 0.29 -12.64
N ASN A 142 -6.13 1.34 -13.49
CA ASN A 142 -5.03 2.29 -13.65
C ASN A 142 -4.73 3.04 -12.34
N ALA A 143 -5.77 3.39 -11.57
CA ALA A 143 -5.58 3.99 -10.26
C ALA A 143 -4.78 3.08 -9.33
N LYS A 144 -5.12 1.77 -9.25
CA LYS A 144 -4.37 0.81 -8.43
C LYS A 144 -2.96 0.56 -8.95
N GLN A 145 -2.78 0.53 -10.28
CA GLN A 145 -1.48 0.38 -10.90
C GLN A 145 -0.48 1.47 -10.48
N GLY A 146 -0.98 2.66 -10.14
CA GLY A 146 -0.18 3.76 -9.63
C GLY A 146 0.73 3.38 -8.45
N LEU A 147 0.32 2.43 -7.60
CA LEU A 147 1.16 1.95 -6.49
C LEU A 147 2.45 1.29 -6.98
N PHE A 148 2.40 0.56 -8.10
CA PHE A 148 3.55 -0.17 -8.67
C PHE A 148 4.50 0.73 -9.47
N ARG A 149 4.12 1.99 -9.65
CA ARG A 149 4.94 3.03 -10.32
C ARG A 149 5.48 4.07 -9.34
N MET A 150 5.31 3.84 -8.03
CA MET A 150 5.83 4.77 -7.02
C MET A 150 7.36 4.81 -7.06
N PRO A 151 7.96 6.01 -6.95
CA PRO A 151 9.40 6.16 -6.96
C PRO A 151 10.07 5.38 -5.83
N GLY A 152 11.14 4.63 -6.17
CA GLY A 152 11.93 3.89 -5.18
C GLY A 152 11.32 2.57 -4.71
N LEU A 153 10.22 2.11 -5.34
CA LEU A 153 9.67 0.79 -5.07
C LEU A 153 10.72 -0.30 -5.37
N ALA A 154 11.05 -1.11 -4.36
CA ALA A 154 12.07 -2.15 -4.51
C ALA A 154 11.51 -3.48 -5.01
N ALA A 155 10.29 -3.84 -4.59
CA ALA A 155 9.67 -5.10 -4.93
C ALA A 155 8.15 -5.01 -5.09
N ALA A 156 7.58 -5.95 -5.84
CA ALA A 156 6.14 -6.12 -6.01
C ALA A 156 5.75 -7.59 -5.85
N ALA A 157 4.70 -7.87 -5.06
CA ALA A 157 4.06 -9.18 -4.97
C ALA A 157 2.67 -9.10 -5.60
N ILE A 158 2.44 -9.87 -6.65
CA ILE A 158 1.25 -9.70 -7.51
C ILE A 158 0.55 -11.04 -7.71
N ASN A 159 -0.76 -11.05 -7.50
CA ASN A 159 -1.62 -12.19 -7.80
C ASN A 159 -1.73 -12.41 -9.31
N LEU A 160 -1.21 -13.52 -9.81
CA LEU A 160 -1.25 -13.89 -11.22
C LEU A 160 -2.52 -14.65 -11.65
N ASP A 161 -3.34 -15.10 -10.71
CA ASP A 161 -4.65 -15.64 -11.02
C ASP A 161 -5.62 -14.53 -11.51
N ASP A 162 -5.34 -13.28 -11.17
CA ASP A 162 -6.09 -12.10 -11.63
C ASP A 162 -5.54 -11.56 -12.96
N GLU A 163 -6.41 -11.29 -13.93
CA GLU A 163 -6.02 -10.78 -15.24
C GLU A 163 -5.31 -9.41 -15.17
N CYS A 164 -5.84 -8.50 -14.34
CA CYS A 164 -5.18 -7.22 -14.11
C CYS A 164 -3.85 -7.39 -13.41
N GLY A 165 -3.74 -8.41 -12.53
CA GLY A 165 -2.49 -8.77 -11.88
C GLY A 165 -1.42 -9.18 -12.88
N ARG A 166 -1.74 -10.04 -13.85
CA ARG A 166 -0.81 -10.43 -14.93
C ARG A 166 -0.34 -9.22 -15.74
N ARG A 167 -1.27 -8.31 -16.08
CA ARG A 167 -0.93 -7.06 -16.75
C ARG A 167 0.00 -6.20 -15.92
N PHE A 168 -0.29 -5.98 -14.64
CA PHE A 168 0.57 -5.18 -13.75
C PHE A 168 1.96 -5.80 -13.62
N PHE A 169 2.03 -7.13 -13.54
CA PHE A 169 3.28 -7.87 -13.44
C PHE A 169 4.17 -7.66 -14.69
N SER A 170 3.58 -7.73 -15.90
CA SER A 170 4.30 -7.51 -17.15
C SER A 170 4.72 -6.04 -17.38
N GLU A 171 4.02 -5.09 -16.74
CA GLU A 171 4.27 -3.65 -16.88
C GLU A 171 5.06 -3.06 -15.70
N LEU A 172 5.66 -3.89 -14.84
CA LEU A 172 6.48 -3.38 -13.73
C LEU A 172 7.68 -2.58 -14.26
N PRO A 173 8.03 -1.46 -13.62
CA PRO A 173 9.22 -0.71 -13.98
C PRO A 173 10.50 -1.55 -13.86
N ALA A 174 11.48 -1.27 -14.72
CA ALA A 174 12.79 -1.88 -14.62
C ALA A 174 13.42 -1.64 -13.23
N GLY A 175 13.99 -2.68 -12.63
CA GLY A 175 14.61 -2.64 -11.31
C GLY A 175 13.68 -2.99 -10.14
N VAL A 176 12.36 -3.13 -10.36
CA VAL A 176 11.45 -3.66 -9.35
C VAL A 176 11.52 -5.19 -9.35
N SER A 177 11.87 -5.78 -8.21
CA SER A 177 11.87 -7.24 -8.05
C SER A 177 10.43 -7.75 -8.02
N ALA A 178 10.10 -8.69 -8.93
CA ALA A 178 8.73 -9.19 -9.11
C ALA A 178 8.55 -10.57 -8.48
N ILE A 179 7.50 -10.72 -7.66
CA ILE A 179 7.05 -12.00 -7.09
C ILE A 179 5.61 -12.23 -7.57
N GLY A 180 5.43 -13.20 -8.45
CA GLY A 180 4.10 -13.67 -8.83
C GLY A 180 3.61 -14.72 -7.85
N PHE A 181 2.39 -14.56 -7.32
CA PHE A 181 1.74 -15.58 -6.51
C PHE A 181 0.38 -15.96 -7.07
N GLY A 182 -0.10 -17.14 -6.73
CA GLY A 182 -1.41 -17.64 -7.17
C GLY A 182 -1.67 -19.07 -6.74
N ILE A 183 -2.81 -19.58 -7.16
CA ILE A 183 -3.26 -20.95 -6.93
C ILE A 183 -3.21 -21.72 -8.25
N GLU A 184 -3.72 -21.09 -9.33
CA GLU A 184 -3.93 -21.72 -10.64
C GLU A 184 -2.84 -21.39 -11.66
N HIS A 185 -2.31 -20.17 -11.63
CA HIS A 185 -1.38 -19.70 -12.66
C HIS A 185 -0.02 -20.41 -12.59
N ALA A 186 0.37 -21.06 -13.69
CA ALA A 186 1.56 -21.91 -13.76
C ALA A 186 2.87 -21.16 -13.51
N ASP A 187 2.95 -19.88 -13.94
CA ASP A 187 4.15 -19.04 -13.81
C ASP A 187 4.26 -18.34 -12.45
N ALA A 188 3.34 -18.62 -11.52
CA ALA A 188 3.44 -18.06 -10.17
C ALA A 188 4.64 -18.70 -9.44
N SER A 189 5.59 -17.85 -9.01
CA SER A 189 6.78 -18.28 -8.26
C SER A 189 6.44 -18.77 -6.84
N VAL A 190 5.31 -18.29 -6.29
CA VAL A 190 4.74 -18.76 -5.02
C VAL A 190 3.36 -19.31 -5.31
N ARG A 191 3.17 -20.62 -5.18
CA ARG A 191 1.90 -21.29 -5.51
C ARG A 191 1.42 -22.18 -4.38
N ALA A 192 0.15 -22.05 -4.03
CA ALA A 192 -0.51 -22.98 -3.12
C ALA A 192 -0.80 -24.29 -3.87
N SER A 193 -0.29 -25.44 -3.40
CA SER A 193 -0.43 -26.75 -4.05
C SER A 193 -1.45 -27.67 -3.40
N ARG A 194 -1.85 -27.41 -2.16
CA ARG A 194 -2.88 -28.15 -1.43
C ARG A 194 -3.69 -27.20 -0.58
N ILE A 195 -4.98 -27.06 -0.88
CA ILE A 195 -5.93 -26.27 -0.10
C ILE A 195 -6.94 -27.25 0.46
N GLU A 196 -6.91 -27.47 1.78
CA GLU A 196 -7.88 -28.31 2.48
C GLU A 196 -8.71 -27.40 3.40
N ALA A 197 -10.02 -27.32 3.18
CA ALA A 197 -10.94 -26.71 4.12
C ALA A 197 -11.12 -27.67 5.32
N ARG A 198 -10.88 -27.18 6.53
CA ARG A 198 -11.16 -27.89 7.79
C ARG A 198 -12.37 -27.31 8.48
#